data_83d87f40dbaeb20f6df979b0fd296842
#
_entry.id   83d87f40dbaeb20f6df979b0fd296842
#
_cell.length_a   1.000
_cell.length_b   1.000
_cell.length_c   1.000
_cell.angle_alpha   90.00
_cell.angle_beta   90.00
_cell.angle_gamma   90.00
#
_symmetry.space_group_name_H-M   'P 1'
#
loop_
_entity.id
_entity.type
_entity.pdbx_description
1 polymer ?
#
loop_
_entity_poly.entity_id
_entity_poly.type
_entity_poly.pdbx_seq_one_letter_code
_entity_poly.pdbx_strand_id
1 'polypeptide(L)'
;MRLTTDLMAWSKLHTPNWNTISVSGYHMREAGCTATQEIAFTLSNGIEYISQAIDSGLDIDDVAPRMSFFFGCHNDFFEEVGKFRAARQLWHDLVTERFQPNNPKSSMLRFHTQTAGVTLTAQQPLNNAVRVSYQALSAVLGGTQSLHTNSFDEAIGLPTEESALLALRTQQILAEETNVPNSVDPLAGSYLVEELTSKLYHNSKNLIEEIDKMGGAMQCVITGYQQRHIHEAAWNQLQSIEDGTTKVIGVNKFAEREVTDIVGQIQNPAIAQLQQKQIEQIIENRDSTKVDQCIRSIEEAITDGSNLMEPLIEAFKAEVTLGDGGVLNLTHYICNLSFCEFIYTNDFGGSVLNGL
;
A
#
# COMPACT_ATOMS: atom_id res chain seq x y z
N MET A 1 14.95 -7.87 -0.91
CA MET A 1 14.45 -8.83 -1.93
C MET A 1 14.61 -10.27 -1.46
N ARG A 2 15.79 -10.73 -0.99
CA ARG A 2 16.02 -12.13 -0.56
C ARG A 2 14.97 -12.66 0.42
N LEU A 3 14.67 -11.96 1.52
CA LEU A 3 13.64 -12.40 2.47
C LEU A 3 12.27 -12.63 1.82
N THR A 4 11.91 -11.79 0.84
CA THR A 4 10.65 -11.94 0.10
C THR A 4 10.64 -13.20 -0.77
N THR A 5 11.73 -13.48 -1.47
CA THR A 5 11.85 -14.70 -2.30
C THR A 5 11.91 -15.96 -1.43
N ASP A 6 12.60 -15.92 -0.29
CA ASP A 6 12.63 -17.00 0.70
C ASP A 6 11.23 -17.29 1.27
N LEU A 7 10.47 -16.22 1.59
CA LEU A 7 9.08 -16.34 2.04
C LEU A 7 8.20 -16.96 0.93
N MET A 8 8.35 -16.55 -0.32
CA MET A 8 7.61 -17.12 -1.45
C MET A 8 7.90 -18.60 -1.62
N ALA A 9 9.18 -18.99 -1.57
CA ALA A 9 9.63 -20.38 -1.68
C ALA A 9 9.09 -21.25 -0.54
N TRP A 10 9.20 -20.77 0.70
CA TRP A 10 8.70 -21.46 1.88
C TRP A 10 7.18 -21.62 1.86
N SER A 11 6.45 -20.53 1.55
CA SER A 11 4.99 -20.52 1.53
C SER A 11 4.41 -21.41 0.43
N LYS A 12 5.11 -21.61 -0.68
CA LYS A 12 4.71 -22.57 -1.73
C LYS A 12 4.47 -23.96 -1.14
N LEU A 13 5.28 -24.37 -0.18
CA LEU A 13 5.25 -25.71 0.42
C LEU A 13 4.35 -25.77 1.67
N HIS A 14 4.38 -24.74 2.51
CA HIS A 14 3.80 -24.79 3.85
C HIS A 14 2.47 -24.04 3.98
N THR A 15 2.26 -23.00 3.16
CA THR A 15 1.06 -22.15 3.23
C THR A 15 0.54 -21.81 1.82
N PRO A 16 0.14 -22.82 0.99
CA PRO A 16 -0.14 -22.61 -0.44
C PRO A 16 -1.30 -21.67 -0.75
N ASN A 17 -2.17 -21.42 0.23
CA ASN A 17 -3.31 -20.51 0.09
C ASN A 17 -3.04 -19.10 0.62
N TRP A 18 -1.84 -18.83 1.14
CA TRP A 18 -1.48 -17.53 1.67
C TRP A 18 -0.95 -16.61 0.55
N ASN A 19 -1.41 -15.37 0.52
CA ASN A 19 -0.81 -14.31 -0.28
C ASN A 19 0.52 -13.90 0.37
N THR A 20 1.63 -14.17 -0.32
CA THR A 20 2.97 -13.96 0.22
C THR A 20 3.38 -12.51 0.23
N ILE A 21 2.82 -11.70 -0.68
CA ILE A 21 3.12 -10.28 -0.78
C ILE A 21 1.90 -9.51 -1.27
N SER A 22 1.70 -8.32 -0.71
CA SER A 22 0.81 -7.29 -1.23
C SER A 22 1.64 -6.12 -1.73
N VAL A 23 1.59 -5.86 -3.03
CA VAL A 23 2.32 -4.75 -3.67
C VAL A 23 1.46 -3.50 -3.57
N SER A 24 1.91 -2.53 -2.78
CA SER A 24 1.11 -1.35 -2.45
C SER A 24 1.49 -0.12 -3.27
N GLY A 25 0.49 0.48 -3.92
CA GLY A 25 0.50 1.83 -4.47
C GLY A 25 -0.14 2.86 -3.53
N TYR A 26 -0.98 2.39 -2.61
CA TYR A 26 -1.76 3.23 -1.70
C TYR A 26 -0.91 4.28 -0.97
N HIS A 27 0.16 3.87 -0.31
CA HIS A 27 1.02 4.80 0.43
C HIS A 27 1.68 5.86 -0.48
N MET A 28 1.99 5.53 -1.74
CA MET A 28 2.51 6.49 -2.72
C MET A 28 1.43 7.47 -3.15
N ARG A 29 0.17 7.01 -3.29
CA ARG A 29 -0.99 7.85 -3.60
C ARG A 29 -1.30 8.80 -2.44
N GLU A 30 -1.25 8.33 -1.20
CA GLU A 30 -1.39 9.13 0.02
C GLU A 30 -0.27 10.19 0.15
N ALA A 31 0.95 9.86 -0.31
CA ALA A 31 2.07 10.81 -0.36
C ALA A 31 1.96 11.82 -1.52
N GLY A 32 0.93 11.74 -2.38
CA GLY A 32 0.59 12.73 -3.39
C GLY A 32 0.95 12.38 -4.84
N CYS A 33 1.30 11.13 -5.16
CA CYS A 33 1.51 10.77 -6.56
C CYS A 33 0.21 10.81 -7.37
N THR A 34 0.33 10.99 -8.69
CA THR A 34 -0.79 10.95 -9.63
C THR A 34 -1.32 9.54 -9.84
N ALA A 35 -2.53 9.38 -10.41
CA ALA A 35 -3.08 8.08 -10.77
C ALA A 35 -2.16 7.28 -11.72
N THR A 36 -1.57 7.95 -12.72
CA THR A 36 -0.57 7.36 -13.63
C THR A 36 0.65 6.85 -12.89
N GLN A 37 1.21 7.65 -11.97
CA GLN A 37 2.38 7.27 -11.16
C GLN A 37 2.05 6.11 -10.21
N GLU A 38 0.88 6.12 -9.58
CA GLU A 38 0.43 5.02 -8.72
C GLU A 38 0.40 3.70 -9.49
N ILE A 39 -0.22 3.65 -10.68
CA ILE A 39 -0.22 2.45 -11.53
C ILE A 39 1.23 2.05 -11.85
N ALA A 40 2.00 2.97 -12.43
CA ALA A 40 3.32 2.65 -12.95
C ALA A 40 4.29 2.16 -11.87
N PHE A 41 4.37 2.85 -10.73
CA PHE A 41 5.26 2.47 -9.64
C PHE A 41 4.84 1.15 -8.99
N THR A 42 3.53 0.95 -8.80
CA THR A 42 3.00 -0.29 -8.22
C THR A 42 3.27 -1.50 -9.13
N LEU A 43 2.98 -1.38 -10.42
CA LEU A 43 3.18 -2.49 -11.35
C LEU A 43 4.67 -2.76 -11.59
N SER A 44 5.53 -1.73 -11.66
CA SER A 44 6.98 -1.90 -11.73
C SER A 44 7.53 -2.64 -10.50
N ASN A 45 7.05 -2.30 -9.30
CA ASN A 45 7.41 -3.02 -8.08
C ASN A 45 6.97 -4.49 -8.15
N GLY A 46 5.75 -4.77 -8.65
CA GLY A 46 5.26 -6.13 -8.86
C GLY A 46 6.12 -6.93 -9.84
N ILE A 47 6.52 -6.33 -10.95
CA ILE A 47 7.44 -6.94 -11.94
C ILE A 47 8.79 -7.23 -11.32
N GLU A 48 9.34 -6.32 -10.52
CA GLU A 48 10.61 -6.52 -9.81
C GLU A 48 10.54 -7.73 -8.87
N TYR A 49 9.46 -7.89 -8.09
CA TYR A 49 9.27 -9.05 -7.21
C TYR A 49 9.19 -10.37 -7.99
N ILE A 50 8.49 -10.39 -9.13
CA ILE A 50 8.43 -11.58 -9.99
C ILE A 50 9.80 -11.91 -10.57
N SER A 51 10.52 -10.92 -11.10
CA SER A 51 11.85 -11.11 -11.68
C SER A 51 12.81 -11.70 -10.66
N GLN A 52 12.85 -11.14 -9.44
CA GLN A 52 13.70 -11.65 -8.36
C GLN A 52 13.31 -13.07 -7.91
N ALA A 53 12.01 -13.40 -7.93
CA ALA A 53 11.56 -14.75 -7.61
C ALA A 53 12.01 -15.77 -8.67
N ILE A 54 11.90 -15.43 -9.96
CA ILE A 54 12.37 -16.24 -11.07
C ILE A 54 13.89 -16.41 -11.03
N ASP A 55 14.64 -15.35 -10.78
CA ASP A 55 16.10 -15.38 -10.63
C ASP A 55 16.55 -16.27 -9.46
N SER A 56 15.70 -16.40 -8.42
CA SER A 56 15.92 -17.33 -7.31
C SER A 56 15.50 -18.79 -7.59
N GLY A 57 15.00 -19.08 -8.80
CA GLY A 57 14.61 -20.42 -9.26
C GLY A 57 13.15 -20.79 -9.02
N LEU A 58 12.29 -19.82 -8.69
CA LEU A 58 10.85 -20.06 -8.59
C LEU A 58 10.16 -19.94 -9.94
N ASP A 59 9.09 -20.70 -10.13
CA ASP A 59 8.23 -20.59 -11.32
C ASP A 59 7.23 -19.43 -11.16
N ILE A 60 6.97 -18.70 -12.25
CA ILE A 60 5.98 -17.60 -12.24
C ILE A 60 4.60 -18.07 -11.81
N ASP A 61 4.20 -19.27 -12.22
CA ASP A 61 2.89 -19.83 -11.90
C ASP A 61 2.74 -20.27 -10.44
N ASP A 62 3.85 -20.34 -9.71
CA ASP A 62 3.86 -20.53 -8.26
C ASP A 62 3.81 -19.21 -7.47
N VAL A 63 4.27 -18.13 -8.07
CA VAL A 63 4.44 -16.81 -7.42
C VAL A 63 3.28 -15.87 -7.73
N ALA A 64 3.09 -15.53 -9.00
CA ALA A 64 2.17 -14.48 -9.43
C ALA A 64 0.69 -14.71 -9.03
N PRO A 65 0.13 -15.95 -9.04
CA PRO A 65 -1.24 -16.17 -8.59
C PRO A 65 -1.48 -15.87 -7.12
N ARG A 66 -0.42 -15.74 -6.31
CA ARG A 66 -0.49 -15.48 -4.87
C ARG A 66 -0.05 -14.07 -4.48
N MET A 67 0.27 -13.25 -5.46
CA MET A 67 0.47 -11.82 -5.25
C MET A 67 -0.87 -11.10 -5.18
N SER A 68 -0.95 -10.10 -4.34
CA SER A 68 -2.05 -9.15 -4.28
C SER A 68 -1.52 -7.73 -4.41
N PHE A 69 -2.42 -6.81 -4.73
CA PHE A 69 -2.08 -5.39 -4.90
C PHE A 69 -2.95 -4.54 -4.00
N PHE A 70 -2.52 -3.30 -3.76
CA PHE A 70 -3.24 -2.37 -2.92
C PHE A 70 -3.15 -0.97 -3.52
N PHE A 71 -4.31 -0.40 -3.87
CA PHE A 71 -4.43 0.93 -4.47
C PHE A 71 -5.22 1.89 -3.58
N GLY A 72 -4.94 3.18 -3.70
CA GLY A 72 -5.80 4.25 -3.20
C GLY A 72 -7.02 4.46 -4.10
N CYS A 73 -8.04 5.17 -3.61
CA CYS A 73 -9.13 5.69 -4.42
C CYS A 73 -9.40 7.15 -4.04
N HIS A 74 -9.08 8.06 -4.95
CA HIS A 74 -9.11 9.51 -4.76
C HIS A 74 -10.47 10.12 -5.18
N ASN A 75 -10.58 11.45 -5.18
CA ASN A 75 -11.83 12.17 -5.43
C ASN A 75 -12.21 12.30 -6.92
N ASP A 76 -11.29 12.11 -7.87
CA ASP A 76 -11.63 12.16 -9.29
C ASP A 76 -12.33 10.87 -9.72
N PHE A 77 -13.66 10.91 -9.66
CA PHE A 77 -14.53 9.75 -9.77
C PHE A 77 -14.27 8.91 -11.04
N PHE A 78 -14.22 9.55 -12.20
CA PHE A 78 -14.05 8.84 -13.47
C PHE A 78 -12.60 8.44 -13.74
N GLU A 79 -11.64 9.24 -13.28
CA GLU A 79 -10.21 8.88 -13.34
C GLU A 79 -9.94 7.61 -12.52
N GLU A 80 -10.49 7.49 -11.31
CA GLU A 80 -10.30 6.32 -10.45
C GLU A 80 -10.94 5.06 -11.06
N VAL A 81 -12.14 5.15 -11.65
CA VAL A 81 -12.73 4.03 -12.40
C VAL A 81 -11.83 3.61 -13.56
N GLY A 82 -11.35 4.57 -14.36
CA GLY A 82 -10.42 4.32 -15.47
C GLY A 82 -9.09 3.75 -15.00
N LYS A 83 -8.58 4.20 -13.84
CA LYS A 83 -7.34 3.72 -13.22
C LYS A 83 -7.37 2.21 -12.93
N PHE A 84 -8.41 1.73 -12.29
CA PHE A 84 -8.53 0.31 -11.98
C PHE A 84 -8.71 -0.57 -13.22
N ARG A 85 -9.41 -0.08 -14.23
CA ARG A 85 -9.53 -0.75 -15.54
C ARG A 85 -8.18 -0.80 -16.25
N ALA A 86 -7.48 0.32 -16.35
CA ALA A 86 -6.15 0.42 -16.96
C ALA A 86 -5.11 -0.46 -16.24
N ALA A 87 -5.11 -0.45 -14.90
CA ALA A 87 -4.18 -1.25 -14.11
C ALA A 87 -4.33 -2.75 -14.37
N ARG A 88 -5.57 -3.28 -14.44
CA ARG A 88 -5.82 -4.70 -14.75
C ARG A 88 -5.33 -5.08 -16.14
N GLN A 89 -5.65 -4.27 -17.13
CA GLN A 89 -5.22 -4.52 -18.50
C GLN A 89 -3.69 -4.46 -18.62
N LEU A 90 -3.07 -3.41 -18.09
CA LEU A 90 -1.62 -3.22 -18.18
C LEU A 90 -0.85 -4.33 -17.46
N TRP A 91 -1.32 -4.76 -16.29
CA TRP A 91 -0.72 -5.90 -15.58
C TRP A 91 -0.78 -7.19 -16.40
N HIS A 92 -1.95 -7.48 -16.96
CA HIS A 92 -2.13 -8.66 -17.82
C HIS A 92 -1.14 -8.65 -18.98
N ASP A 93 -1.04 -7.53 -19.70
CA ASP A 93 -0.18 -7.38 -20.85
C ASP A 93 1.30 -7.51 -20.46
N LEU A 94 1.74 -6.81 -19.41
CA LEU A 94 3.13 -6.86 -18.93
C LEU A 94 3.54 -8.26 -18.50
N VAL A 95 2.71 -8.96 -17.72
CA VAL A 95 3.04 -10.32 -17.26
C VAL A 95 3.06 -11.29 -18.41
N THR A 96 2.12 -11.20 -19.34
CA THR A 96 2.05 -12.05 -20.51
C THR A 96 3.22 -11.82 -21.46
N GLU A 97 3.56 -10.57 -21.75
CA GLU A 97 4.67 -10.20 -22.64
C GLU A 97 6.03 -10.61 -22.06
N ARG A 98 6.24 -10.42 -20.76
CA ARG A 98 7.57 -10.60 -20.13
C ARG A 98 7.84 -12.01 -19.67
N PHE A 99 6.85 -12.71 -19.16
CA PHE A 99 7.04 -13.98 -18.44
C PHE A 99 6.32 -15.17 -19.05
N GLN A 100 5.35 -14.97 -19.95
CA GLN A 100 4.63 -16.02 -20.68
C GLN A 100 4.10 -17.16 -19.78
N PRO A 101 3.31 -16.83 -18.71
CA PRO A 101 2.81 -17.83 -17.78
C PRO A 101 1.87 -18.85 -18.45
N ASN A 102 1.87 -20.08 -17.94
CA ASN A 102 0.92 -21.12 -18.39
C ASN A 102 -0.43 -21.03 -17.65
N ASN A 103 -0.42 -20.52 -16.41
CA ASN A 103 -1.62 -20.37 -15.59
C ASN A 103 -2.26 -18.98 -15.82
N PRO A 104 -3.50 -18.90 -16.34
CA PRO A 104 -4.17 -17.61 -16.55
C PRO A 104 -4.29 -16.74 -15.29
N LYS A 105 -4.27 -17.35 -14.09
CA LYS A 105 -4.32 -16.61 -12.82
C LYS A 105 -3.07 -15.79 -12.57
N SER A 106 -1.93 -16.13 -13.18
CA SER A 106 -0.66 -15.43 -13.02
C SER A 106 -0.68 -14.01 -13.60
N SER A 107 -1.49 -13.78 -14.63
CA SER A 107 -1.67 -12.44 -15.23
C SER A 107 -2.90 -11.68 -14.70
N MET A 108 -3.60 -12.19 -13.69
CA MET A 108 -4.75 -11.50 -13.08
C MET A 108 -4.29 -10.54 -11.98
N LEU A 109 -4.64 -9.27 -12.13
CA LEU A 109 -4.44 -8.27 -11.06
C LEU A 109 -5.55 -8.40 -10.02
N ARG A 110 -5.21 -8.90 -8.83
CA ARG A 110 -6.11 -8.95 -7.67
C ARG A 110 -5.70 -7.86 -6.70
N PHE A 111 -6.63 -6.97 -6.36
CA PHE A 111 -6.28 -5.83 -5.53
C PHE A 111 -7.34 -5.49 -4.49
N HIS A 112 -6.85 -4.96 -3.40
CA HIS A 112 -7.59 -4.22 -2.39
C HIS A 112 -7.59 -2.74 -2.74
N THR A 113 -8.65 -2.02 -2.38
CA THR A 113 -8.70 -0.56 -2.47
C THR A 113 -9.05 0.03 -1.12
N GLN A 114 -8.36 1.11 -0.76
CA GLN A 114 -8.74 1.98 0.34
C GLN A 114 -9.09 3.36 -0.20
N THR A 115 -10.15 3.95 0.32
CA THR A 115 -10.47 5.36 0.04
C THR A 115 -9.33 6.27 0.52
N ALA A 116 -9.09 7.38 -0.19
CA ALA A 116 -7.92 8.22 0.06
C ALA A 116 -8.08 9.10 1.30
N GLY A 117 -7.31 8.80 2.36
CA GLY A 117 -7.25 9.58 3.60
C GLY A 117 -6.73 10.99 3.38
N VAL A 118 -5.73 11.16 2.49
CA VAL A 118 -5.14 12.46 2.14
C VAL A 118 -6.14 13.49 1.61
N THR A 119 -7.31 13.06 1.14
CA THR A 119 -8.38 13.95 0.66
C THR A 119 -9.33 14.43 1.76
N LEU A 120 -9.24 13.84 2.94
CA LEU A 120 -10.11 14.14 4.06
C LEU A 120 -9.57 15.34 4.84
N THR A 121 -10.49 16.18 5.32
CA THR A 121 -10.14 17.47 5.94
C THR A 121 -10.60 17.52 7.39
N ALA A 122 -9.82 18.21 8.24
CA ALA A 122 -10.20 18.49 9.61
C ALA A 122 -11.34 19.51 9.66
N GLN A 123 -11.45 20.38 8.64
CA GLN A 123 -12.52 21.36 8.50
C GLN A 123 -13.79 20.65 8.01
N GLN A 124 -14.92 20.94 8.67
CA GLN A 124 -16.24 20.36 8.33
C GLN A 124 -16.18 18.82 8.16
N PRO A 125 -15.72 18.07 9.19
CA PRO A 125 -15.34 16.68 9.05
C PRO A 125 -16.49 15.76 8.62
N LEU A 126 -17.76 16.11 8.86
CA LEU A 126 -18.91 15.34 8.38
C LEU A 126 -18.97 15.28 6.85
N ASN A 127 -18.42 16.26 6.13
CA ASN A 127 -18.31 16.23 4.67
C ASN A 127 -17.40 15.10 4.18
N ASN A 128 -16.51 14.59 5.05
CA ASN A 128 -15.66 13.46 4.71
C ASN A 128 -16.45 12.17 4.48
N ALA A 129 -17.57 11.96 5.17
CA ALA A 129 -18.45 10.82 4.90
C ALA A 129 -18.99 10.82 3.46
N VAL A 130 -19.29 12.01 2.93
CA VAL A 130 -19.70 12.19 1.53
C VAL A 130 -18.54 11.90 0.57
N ARG A 131 -17.33 12.41 0.85
CA ARG A 131 -16.12 12.13 0.05
C ARG A 131 -15.84 10.64 -0.02
N VAL A 132 -15.82 9.98 1.12
CA VAL A 132 -15.60 8.53 1.24
C VAL A 132 -16.65 7.73 0.47
N SER A 133 -17.91 8.15 0.50
CA SER A 133 -19.00 7.47 -0.25
C SER A 133 -18.76 7.50 -1.76
N TYR A 134 -18.34 8.64 -2.33
CA TYR A 134 -18.02 8.74 -3.76
C TYR A 134 -16.76 7.96 -4.13
N GLN A 135 -15.73 8.00 -3.31
CA GLN A 135 -14.51 7.21 -3.50
C GLN A 135 -14.83 5.71 -3.47
N ALA A 136 -15.61 5.26 -2.49
CA ALA A 136 -16.03 3.87 -2.38
C ALA A 136 -16.85 3.43 -3.61
N LEU A 137 -17.77 4.27 -4.07
CA LEU A 137 -18.57 4.01 -5.28
C LEU A 137 -17.66 3.88 -6.52
N SER A 138 -16.69 4.77 -6.72
CA SER A 138 -15.77 4.67 -7.87
C SER A 138 -14.88 3.43 -7.79
N ALA A 139 -14.45 3.01 -6.59
CA ALA A 139 -13.71 1.78 -6.40
C ALA A 139 -14.52 0.53 -6.78
N VAL A 140 -15.80 0.48 -6.38
CA VAL A 140 -16.71 -0.61 -6.72
C VAL A 140 -16.99 -0.65 -8.22
N LEU A 141 -17.31 0.49 -8.84
CA LEU A 141 -17.50 0.60 -10.30
C LEU A 141 -16.23 0.30 -11.09
N GLY A 142 -15.07 0.59 -10.52
CA GLY A 142 -13.75 0.24 -11.06
C GLY A 142 -13.39 -1.24 -10.90
N GLY A 143 -14.18 -2.02 -10.16
CA GLY A 143 -14.03 -3.49 -10.03
C GLY A 143 -13.01 -3.94 -9.00
N THR A 144 -12.90 -3.23 -7.85
CA THR A 144 -12.09 -3.70 -6.72
C THR A 144 -12.62 -5.02 -6.14
N GLN A 145 -11.73 -5.90 -5.65
CA GLN A 145 -12.12 -7.18 -5.05
C GLN A 145 -12.33 -7.08 -3.53
N SER A 146 -11.72 -6.10 -2.88
CA SER A 146 -11.99 -5.77 -1.48
C SER A 146 -11.84 -4.28 -1.27
N LEU A 147 -12.51 -3.74 -0.26
CA LEU A 147 -12.62 -2.31 -0.04
C LEU A 147 -12.48 -1.98 1.46
N HIS A 148 -11.68 -0.95 1.75
CA HIS A 148 -11.68 -0.25 3.02
C HIS A 148 -12.19 1.18 2.82
N THR A 149 -13.06 1.64 3.71
CA THR A 149 -13.56 3.01 3.78
C THR A 149 -13.01 3.70 5.01
N ASN A 150 -12.36 4.86 4.83
CA ASN A 150 -11.85 5.65 5.94
C ASN A 150 -13.01 6.26 6.74
N SER A 151 -12.78 6.50 8.02
CA SER A 151 -13.73 7.20 8.87
C SER A 151 -13.73 8.71 8.59
N PHE A 152 -14.82 9.39 8.89
CA PHE A 152 -14.93 10.83 8.61
C PHE A 152 -14.00 11.70 9.50
N ASP A 153 -13.53 11.16 10.61
CA ASP A 153 -12.62 11.79 11.56
C ASP A 153 -11.12 11.47 11.31
N GLU A 154 -10.79 10.80 10.20
CA GLU A 154 -9.43 10.39 9.80
C GLU A 154 -8.42 11.54 9.86
N ALA A 155 -8.81 12.76 9.45
CA ALA A 155 -7.93 13.93 9.50
C ALA A 155 -7.76 14.54 10.90
N ILE A 156 -8.48 14.04 11.91
CA ILE A 156 -8.46 14.54 13.28
C ILE A 156 -7.68 13.60 14.20
N GLY A 157 -7.80 12.29 14.00
CA GLY A 157 -7.15 11.29 14.85
C GLY A 157 -7.59 9.88 14.56
N LEU A 158 -7.43 8.99 15.54
CA LEU A 158 -7.91 7.62 15.41
C LEU A 158 -9.45 7.60 15.39
N PRO A 159 -10.06 6.66 14.63
CA PRO A 159 -11.50 6.57 14.52
C PRO A 159 -12.18 6.29 15.87
N THR A 160 -13.28 6.96 16.10
CA THR A 160 -14.20 6.59 17.19
C THR A 160 -15.02 5.37 16.78
N GLU A 161 -15.71 4.74 17.73
CA GLU A 161 -16.60 3.62 17.44
C GLU A 161 -17.73 4.03 16.47
N GLU A 162 -18.28 5.23 16.64
CA GLU A 162 -19.33 5.79 15.79
C GLU A 162 -18.84 6.04 14.36
N SER A 163 -17.66 6.66 14.20
CA SER A 163 -17.09 6.96 12.89
C SER A 163 -16.68 5.69 12.14
N ALA A 164 -16.11 4.70 12.84
CA ALA A 164 -15.78 3.40 12.28
C ALA A 164 -17.05 2.63 11.83
N LEU A 165 -18.12 2.70 12.63
CA LEU A 165 -19.40 2.10 12.26
C LEU A 165 -19.99 2.77 11.02
N LEU A 166 -19.96 4.10 10.91
CA LEU A 166 -20.43 4.82 9.73
C LEU A 166 -19.63 4.43 8.48
N ALA A 167 -18.31 4.33 8.60
CA ALA A 167 -17.46 3.88 7.52
C ALA A 167 -17.84 2.47 7.02
N LEU A 168 -18.10 1.53 7.93
CA LEU A 168 -18.61 0.20 7.59
C LEU A 168 -20.00 0.26 6.93
N ARG A 169 -20.92 1.09 7.44
CA ARG A 169 -22.26 1.26 6.86
C ARG A 169 -22.23 1.83 5.46
N THR A 170 -21.26 2.68 5.13
CA THR A 170 -21.04 3.17 3.77
C THR A 170 -20.87 2.03 2.77
N GLN A 171 -20.05 1.02 3.09
CA GLN A 171 -19.90 -0.17 2.25
C GLN A 171 -21.17 -1.00 2.16
N GLN A 172 -21.87 -1.19 3.28
CA GLN A 172 -23.10 -1.98 3.34
C GLN A 172 -24.25 -1.32 2.54
N ILE A 173 -24.38 0.01 2.60
CA ILE A 173 -25.34 0.75 1.77
C ILE A 173 -25.03 0.55 0.28
N LEU A 174 -23.76 0.65 -0.12
CA LEU A 174 -23.36 0.38 -1.50
C LEU A 174 -23.69 -1.05 -1.92
N ALA A 175 -23.48 -2.02 -1.06
CA ALA A 175 -23.70 -3.43 -1.36
C ALA A 175 -25.20 -3.79 -1.45
N GLU A 176 -26.02 -3.27 -0.54
CA GLU A 176 -27.38 -3.76 -0.35
C GLU A 176 -28.47 -2.85 -0.94
N GLU A 177 -28.22 -1.52 -1.05
CA GLU A 177 -29.28 -0.57 -1.41
C GLU A 177 -29.15 -0.01 -2.84
N THR A 178 -27.95 -0.10 -3.46
CA THR A 178 -27.69 0.60 -4.73
C THR A 178 -27.84 -0.27 -5.98
N ASN A 179 -27.89 -1.58 -5.84
CA ASN A 179 -27.81 -2.57 -6.93
C ASN A 179 -26.51 -2.51 -7.79
N VAL A 180 -25.55 -1.66 -7.46
CA VAL A 180 -24.27 -1.55 -8.19
C VAL A 180 -23.52 -2.88 -8.27
N PRO A 181 -23.42 -3.69 -7.18
CA PRO A 181 -22.73 -4.98 -7.23
C PRO A 181 -23.39 -6.04 -8.13
N ASN A 182 -24.61 -5.81 -8.58
CA ASN A 182 -25.32 -6.73 -9.49
C ASN A 182 -24.91 -6.57 -10.97
N SER A 183 -24.00 -5.65 -11.25
CA SER A 183 -23.52 -5.37 -12.61
C SER A 183 -22.00 -5.54 -12.68
N VAL A 184 -21.49 -5.90 -13.85
CA VAL A 184 -20.05 -6.00 -14.14
C VAL A 184 -19.70 -4.90 -15.13
N ASP A 185 -18.73 -4.04 -14.75
CA ASP A 185 -18.25 -2.92 -15.56
C ASP A 185 -19.37 -2.08 -16.20
N PRO A 186 -20.30 -1.53 -15.41
CA PRO A 186 -21.52 -0.89 -15.94
C PRO A 186 -21.24 0.41 -16.70
N LEU A 187 -20.03 0.95 -16.60
CA LEU A 187 -19.58 2.14 -17.34
C LEU A 187 -18.82 1.80 -18.62
N ALA A 188 -18.69 0.54 -18.98
CA ALA A 188 -18.07 0.11 -20.23
C ALA A 188 -18.81 0.70 -21.44
N GLY A 189 -18.03 1.18 -22.42
CA GLY A 189 -18.55 1.85 -23.61
C GLY A 189 -18.86 3.34 -23.43
N SER A 190 -18.71 3.90 -22.24
CA SER A 190 -18.72 5.35 -22.04
C SER A 190 -17.48 5.96 -22.70
N TYR A 191 -17.67 6.86 -23.66
CA TYR A 191 -16.55 7.52 -24.35
C TYR A 191 -15.53 8.13 -23.39
N LEU A 192 -15.98 8.79 -22.34
CA LEU A 192 -15.12 9.39 -21.33
C LEU A 192 -14.31 8.33 -20.57
N VAL A 193 -14.95 7.26 -20.10
CA VAL A 193 -14.29 6.24 -19.30
C VAL A 193 -13.31 5.42 -20.14
N GLU A 194 -13.66 5.10 -21.38
CA GLU A 194 -12.76 4.43 -22.31
C GLU A 194 -11.53 5.28 -22.64
N GLU A 195 -11.72 6.59 -22.90
CA GLU A 195 -10.63 7.54 -23.15
C GLU A 195 -9.70 7.66 -21.93
N LEU A 196 -10.25 7.84 -20.72
CA LEU A 196 -9.46 7.91 -19.49
C LEU A 196 -8.70 6.59 -19.23
N THR A 197 -9.36 5.45 -19.44
CA THR A 197 -8.72 4.13 -19.31
C THR A 197 -7.54 4.00 -20.27
N SER A 198 -7.73 4.34 -21.55
CA SER A 198 -6.69 4.29 -22.57
C SER A 198 -5.52 5.24 -22.24
N LYS A 199 -5.83 6.48 -21.85
CA LYS A 199 -4.82 7.48 -21.49
C LYS A 199 -3.98 7.03 -20.29
N LEU A 200 -4.63 6.54 -19.23
CA LEU A 200 -3.94 6.03 -18.04
C LEU A 200 -3.09 4.80 -18.36
N TYR A 201 -3.61 3.88 -19.19
CA TYR A 201 -2.85 2.71 -19.66
C TYR A 201 -1.57 3.13 -20.37
N HIS A 202 -1.66 3.99 -21.41
CA HIS A 202 -0.49 4.37 -22.21
C HIS A 202 0.50 5.21 -21.42
N ASN A 203 0.04 6.17 -20.61
CA ASN A 203 0.94 7.00 -19.79
C ASN A 203 1.67 6.15 -18.75
N SER A 204 0.97 5.21 -18.12
CA SER A 204 1.61 4.31 -17.14
C SER A 204 2.58 3.33 -17.80
N LYS A 205 2.25 2.81 -19.00
CA LYS A 205 3.16 1.95 -19.78
C LYS A 205 4.43 2.70 -20.13
N ASN A 206 4.33 3.94 -20.63
CA ASN A 206 5.50 4.76 -20.95
C ASN A 206 6.38 5.00 -19.72
N LEU A 207 5.79 5.30 -18.57
CA LEU A 207 6.53 5.50 -17.33
C LEU A 207 7.21 4.22 -16.83
N ILE A 208 6.58 3.05 -17.00
CA ILE A 208 7.19 1.74 -16.71
C ILE A 208 8.40 1.50 -17.63
N GLU A 209 8.29 1.83 -18.92
CA GLU A 209 9.41 1.71 -19.87
C GLU A 209 10.59 2.65 -19.53
N GLU A 210 10.32 3.81 -18.94
CA GLU A 210 11.36 4.70 -18.41
C GLU A 210 12.04 4.08 -17.19
N ILE A 211 11.27 3.51 -16.26
CA ILE A 211 11.78 2.80 -15.08
C ILE A 211 12.65 1.61 -15.50
N ASP A 212 12.23 0.84 -16.49
CA ASP A 212 13.00 -0.29 -17.04
C ASP A 212 14.36 0.17 -17.60
N LYS A 213 14.40 1.29 -18.37
CA LYS A 213 15.63 1.87 -18.90
C LYS A 213 16.60 2.35 -17.81
N MET A 214 16.09 2.68 -16.64
CA MET A 214 16.90 3.07 -15.47
C MET A 214 17.39 1.88 -14.64
N GLY A 215 17.07 0.65 -15.03
CA GLY A 215 17.50 -0.57 -14.34
C GLY A 215 16.46 -1.17 -13.40
N GLY A 216 15.19 -0.83 -13.61
CA GLY A 216 14.05 -1.39 -12.87
C GLY A 216 13.65 -0.62 -11.62
N ALA A 217 12.60 -1.12 -10.96
CA ALA A 217 12.00 -0.43 -9.81
C ALA A 217 12.97 -0.30 -8.63
N MET A 218 13.77 -1.34 -8.34
CA MET A 218 14.74 -1.32 -7.24
C MET A 218 15.78 -0.22 -7.45
N GLN A 219 16.34 -0.08 -8.67
CA GLN A 219 17.30 0.96 -8.97
C GLN A 219 16.68 2.36 -8.88
N CYS A 220 15.43 2.52 -9.28
CA CYS A 220 14.70 3.77 -9.14
C CYS A 220 14.49 4.18 -7.67
N VAL A 221 14.23 3.22 -6.78
CA VAL A 221 14.15 3.47 -5.33
C VAL A 221 15.50 3.91 -4.78
N ILE A 222 16.60 3.19 -5.12
CA ILE A 222 17.96 3.51 -4.66
C ILE A 222 18.38 4.91 -5.08
N THR A 223 18.03 5.33 -6.29
CA THR A 223 18.37 6.67 -6.82
C THR A 223 17.40 7.78 -6.39
N GLY A 224 16.33 7.45 -5.65
CA GLY A 224 15.32 8.40 -5.23
C GLY A 224 14.43 8.93 -6.38
N TYR A 225 14.35 8.21 -7.50
CA TYR A 225 13.56 8.63 -8.66
C TYR A 225 12.06 8.72 -8.31
N GLN A 226 11.50 7.66 -7.75
CA GLN A 226 10.08 7.62 -7.37
C GLN A 226 9.75 8.70 -6.34
N GLN A 227 10.59 8.89 -5.34
CA GLN A 227 10.42 9.90 -4.28
C GLN A 227 10.35 11.32 -4.86
N ARG A 228 11.25 11.66 -5.78
CA ARG A 228 11.23 12.98 -6.43
C ARG A 228 9.94 13.23 -7.19
N HIS A 229 9.49 12.26 -7.99
CA HIS A 229 8.24 12.37 -8.74
C HIS A 229 6.99 12.49 -7.86
N ILE A 230 6.96 11.76 -6.73
CA ILE A 230 5.89 11.88 -5.73
C ILE A 230 5.90 13.29 -5.12
N HIS A 231 7.07 13.79 -4.69
CA HIS A 231 7.19 15.13 -4.11
C HIS A 231 6.79 16.24 -5.10
N GLU A 232 7.19 16.14 -6.36
CA GLU A 232 6.79 17.11 -7.39
C GLU A 232 5.28 17.12 -7.62
N ALA A 233 4.66 15.94 -7.68
CA ALA A 233 3.21 15.83 -7.84
C ALA A 233 2.45 16.38 -6.63
N ALA A 234 2.90 16.04 -5.40
CA ALA A 234 2.34 16.56 -4.15
C ALA A 234 2.46 18.08 -4.06
N TRP A 235 3.62 18.64 -4.43
CA TRP A 235 3.84 20.08 -4.47
C TRP A 235 2.90 20.79 -5.44
N ASN A 236 2.75 20.26 -6.66
CA ASN A 236 1.84 20.82 -7.66
C ASN A 236 0.38 20.78 -7.19
N GLN A 237 -0.03 19.71 -6.52
CA GLN A 237 -1.35 19.59 -5.91
C GLN A 237 -1.57 20.63 -4.81
N LEU A 238 -0.60 20.80 -3.91
CA LEU A 238 -0.66 21.80 -2.83
C LEU A 238 -0.81 23.20 -3.42
N GLN A 239 0.03 23.56 -4.40
CA GLN A 239 -0.04 24.88 -5.04
C GLN A 239 -1.41 25.11 -5.70
N SER A 240 -2.01 24.11 -6.35
CA SER A 240 -3.32 24.22 -6.97
C SER A 240 -4.45 24.45 -5.94
N ILE A 241 -4.28 23.97 -4.71
CA ILE A 241 -5.21 24.22 -3.61
C ILE A 241 -5.00 25.64 -3.06
N GLU A 242 -3.75 26.07 -2.87
CA GLU A 242 -3.41 27.39 -2.35
C GLU A 242 -3.85 28.53 -3.30
N ASP A 243 -3.63 28.39 -4.59
CA ASP A 243 -4.06 29.38 -5.59
C ASP A 243 -5.57 29.31 -5.92
N GLY A 244 -6.25 28.30 -5.38
CA GLY A 244 -7.68 28.07 -5.52
C GLY A 244 -8.09 27.53 -6.88
N THR A 245 -7.19 27.03 -7.71
CA THR A 245 -7.51 26.29 -8.94
C THR A 245 -8.24 24.99 -8.58
N THR A 246 -7.70 24.23 -7.62
CA THR A 246 -8.38 23.08 -7.01
C THR A 246 -9.25 23.54 -5.83
N LYS A 247 -10.54 23.22 -5.89
CA LYS A 247 -11.49 23.58 -4.83
C LYS A 247 -11.63 22.44 -3.82
N VAL A 248 -11.46 22.78 -2.53
CA VAL A 248 -11.70 21.88 -1.40
C VAL A 248 -12.76 22.51 -0.52
N ILE A 249 -13.94 21.88 -0.45
CA ILE A 249 -15.09 22.38 0.31
C ILE A 249 -14.77 22.34 1.81
N GLY A 250 -15.05 23.44 2.49
CA GLY A 250 -14.73 23.64 3.89
C GLY A 250 -13.31 24.18 4.15
N VAL A 251 -12.41 24.12 3.14
CA VAL A 251 -11.03 24.59 3.27
C VAL A 251 -10.80 25.90 2.51
N ASN A 252 -10.80 25.88 1.17
CA ASN A 252 -10.61 27.07 0.34
C ASN A 252 -11.90 27.54 -0.38
N LYS A 253 -13.00 26.78 -0.21
CA LYS A 253 -14.33 27.12 -0.72
C LYS A 253 -15.38 26.82 0.35
N PHE A 254 -16.27 27.77 0.61
CA PHE A 254 -17.29 27.69 1.67
C PHE A 254 -16.70 27.36 3.05
N ALA A 255 -15.52 27.91 3.33
CA ALA A 255 -14.92 27.85 4.65
C ALA A 255 -15.75 28.66 5.67
N GLU A 256 -16.01 28.06 6.81
CA GLU A 256 -16.73 28.69 7.92
C GLU A 256 -15.83 28.70 9.15
N ARG A 257 -16.07 29.65 10.08
CA ARG A 257 -15.42 29.59 11.39
C ARG A 257 -16.15 28.55 12.24
N GLU A 258 -15.64 27.32 12.23
CA GLU A 258 -16.17 26.25 13.07
C GLU A 258 -15.33 26.07 14.34
N VAL A 259 -16.03 25.88 15.46
CA VAL A 259 -15.50 25.19 16.63
C VAL A 259 -15.99 23.74 16.49
N THR A 260 -15.14 22.86 15.99
CA THR A 260 -15.47 21.42 15.92
C THR A 260 -15.31 20.83 17.31
N ASP A 261 -16.41 20.37 17.89
CA ASP A 261 -16.41 19.57 19.13
C ASP A 261 -16.04 18.09 18.89
N ILE A 262 -15.67 17.73 17.64
CA ILE A 262 -15.25 16.37 17.30
C ILE A 262 -13.82 16.18 17.78
N VAL A 263 -13.68 15.40 18.83
CA VAL A 263 -12.37 15.01 19.39
C VAL A 263 -12.08 13.61 18.90
N GLY A 264 -11.05 13.45 18.08
CA GLY A 264 -10.54 12.12 17.72
C GLY A 264 -10.10 11.35 18.97
N GLN A 265 -10.06 10.02 18.86
CA GLN A 265 -9.59 9.18 19.97
C GLN A 265 -8.11 9.48 20.23
N ILE A 266 -7.82 10.09 21.38
CA ILE A 266 -6.45 10.35 21.83
C ILE A 266 -5.82 9.02 22.27
N GLN A 267 -4.65 8.70 21.74
CA GLN A 267 -3.89 7.54 22.21
C GLN A 267 -3.60 7.69 23.71
N ASN A 268 -3.98 6.68 24.49
CA ASN A 268 -3.68 6.66 25.91
C ASN A 268 -2.18 6.35 26.11
N PRO A 269 -1.37 7.30 26.65
CA PRO A 269 0.06 7.10 26.88
C PRO A 269 0.38 5.88 27.76
N ALA A 270 -0.57 5.45 28.61
CA ALA A 270 -0.42 4.28 29.46
C ALA A 270 -0.31 2.96 28.63
N ILE A 271 -0.86 2.92 27.40
CA ILE A 271 -0.75 1.75 26.52
C ILE A 271 0.70 1.53 26.09
N ALA A 272 1.41 2.59 25.71
CA ALA A 272 2.84 2.50 25.34
C ALA A 272 3.68 1.99 26.52
N GLN A 273 3.44 2.52 27.73
CA GLN A 273 4.14 2.07 28.95
C GLN A 273 3.81 0.61 29.28
N LEU A 274 2.57 0.19 29.07
CA LEU A 274 2.16 -1.21 29.29
C LEU A 274 2.88 -2.15 28.31
N GLN A 275 2.94 -1.79 27.03
CA GLN A 275 3.64 -2.56 26.01
C GLN A 275 5.14 -2.65 26.29
N GLN A 276 5.77 -1.55 26.70
CA GLN A 276 7.17 -1.56 27.09
C GLN A 276 7.43 -2.52 28.25
N LYS A 277 6.61 -2.50 29.30
CA LYS A 277 6.73 -3.44 30.43
C LYS A 277 6.54 -4.89 30.00
N GLN A 278 5.62 -5.17 29.06
CA GLN A 278 5.43 -6.53 28.55
C GLN A 278 6.68 -7.01 27.80
N ILE A 279 7.29 -6.15 26.97
CA ILE A 279 8.55 -6.49 26.27
C ILE A 279 9.68 -6.72 27.27
N GLU A 280 9.82 -5.87 28.29
CA GLU A 280 10.81 -6.04 29.36
C GLU A 280 10.63 -7.38 30.08
N GLN A 281 9.39 -7.77 30.41
CA GLN A 281 9.09 -9.06 31.04
C GLN A 281 9.41 -10.25 30.13
N ILE A 282 9.17 -10.15 28.81
CA ILE A 282 9.55 -11.18 27.85
C ILE A 282 11.07 -11.34 27.84
N ILE A 283 11.82 -10.23 27.76
CA ILE A 283 13.28 -10.24 27.75
C ILE A 283 13.87 -10.84 29.05
N GLU A 284 13.28 -10.51 30.20
CA GLU A 284 13.72 -11.04 31.52
C GLU A 284 13.47 -12.54 31.69
N ASN A 285 12.37 -13.06 31.13
CA ASN A 285 11.93 -14.45 31.37
C ASN A 285 12.35 -15.44 30.28
N ARG A 286 12.75 -14.96 29.08
CA ARG A 286 13.15 -15.84 27.97
C ARG A 286 14.50 -16.54 28.21
N ASP A 287 14.70 -17.65 27.52
CA ASP A 287 15.98 -18.38 27.53
C ASP A 287 17.01 -17.67 26.63
N SER A 288 17.88 -16.86 27.22
CA SER A 288 18.91 -16.11 26.50
C SER A 288 19.87 -17.02 25.70
N THR A 289 20.16 -18.23 26.18
CA THR A 289 21.00 -19.17 25.43
C THR A 289 20.33 -19.62 24.13
N LYS A 290 19.03 -19.89 24.20
CA LYS A 290 18.24 -20.27 23.03
C LYS A 290 18.12 -19.09 22.05
N VAL A 291 17.94 -17.88 22.56
CA VAL A 291 17.94 -16.64 21.72
C VAL A 291 19.25 -16.52 20.96
N ASP A 292 20.41 -16.63 21.64
CA ASP A 292 21.73 -16.56 21.00
C ASP A 292 21.96 -17.66 19.96
N GLN A 293 21.42 -18.85 20.18
CA GLN A 293 21.47 -19.94 19.20
C GLN A 293 20.64 -19.63 17.96
N CYS A 294 19.43 -19.12 18.14
CA CYS A 294 18.57 -18.72 17.01
C CYS A 294 19.19 -17.60 16.19
N ILE A 295 19.78 -16.59 16.82
CA ILE A 295 20.46 -15.51 16.13
C ILE A 295 21.62 -16.05 15.28
N ARG A 296 22.48 -16.93 15.85
CA ARG A 296 23.56 -17.58 15.08
C ARG A 296 23.03 -18.40 13.90
N SER A 297 21.93 -19.13 14.08
CA SER A 297 21.31 -19.91 12.99
C SER A 297 20.84 -19.03 11.84
N ILE A 298 20.32 -17.83 12.13
CA ILE A 298 19.96 -16.86 11.10
C ILE A 298 21.21 -16.32 10.38
N GLU A 299 22.28 -15.98 11.12
CA GLU A 299 23.55 -15.50 10.55
C GLU A 299 24.21 -16.57 9.65
N GLU A 300 24.15 -17.83 10.04
CA GLU A 300 24.58 -18.97 9.23
C GLU A 300 23.77 -19.07 7.93
N ALA A 301 22.44 -19.02 8.02
CA ALA A 301 21.55 -19.06 6.86
C ALA A 301 21.75 -17.86 5.90
N ILE A 302 22.10 -16.68 6.43
CA ILE A 302 22.48 -15.53 5.60
C ILE A 302 23.76 -15.82 4.82
N THR A 303 24.73 -16.43 5.48
CA THR A 303 26.07 -16.64 4.94
C THR A 303 26.11 -17.78 3.92
N ASP A 304 25.43 -18.89 4.19
CA ASP A 304 25.40 -20.07 3.32
C ASP A 304 24.36 -20.01 2.20
N GLY A 305 23.45 -19.04 2.25
CA GLY A 305 22.41 -18.85 1.23
C GLY A 305 21.16 -19.70 1.42
N SER A 306 21.01 -20.42 2.55
CA SER A 306 19.81 -21.21 2.85
C SER A 306 18.60 -20.33 3.15
N ASN A 307 17.39 -20.91 3.08
CA ASN A 307 16.13 -20.18 3.27
C ASN A 307 16.02 -19.67 4.71
N LEU A 308 15.72 -18.36 4.85
CA LEU A 308 15.66 -17.67 6.14
C LEU A 308 14.39 -17.95 6.96
N MET A 309 13.35 -18.54 6.36
CA MET A 309 12.05 -18.65 7.03
C MET A 309 12.07 -19.57 8.26
N GLU A 310 12.65 -20.78 8.14
CA GLU A 310 12.73 -21.70 9.30
C GLU A 310 13.53 -21.10 10.47
N PRO A 311 14.76 -20.59 10.28
CA PRO A 311 15.50 -19.92 11.35
C PRO A 311 14.74 -18.74 11.98
N LEU A 312 14.04 -17.93 11.17
CA LEU A 312 13.24 -16.82 11.68
C LEU A 312 12.04 -17.30 12.50
N ILE A 313 11.34 -18.34 12.06
CA ILE A 313 10.22 -18.93 12.81
C ILE A 313 10.68 -19.44 14.17
N GLU A 314 11.80 -20.15 14.23
CA GLU A 314 12.37 -20.64 15.50
C GLU A 314 12.84 -19.49 16.40
N ALA A 315 13.37 -18.41 15.82
CA ALA A 315 13.74 -17.21 16.56
C ALA A 315 12.51 -16.53 17.20
N PHE A 316 11.41 -16.38 16.47
CA PHE A 316 10.16 -15.85 17.03
C PHE A 316 9.59 -16.75 18.13
N LYS A 317 9.66 -18.07 17.99
CA LYS A 317 9.25 -19.02 19.05
C LYS A 317 10.14 -18.93 20.29
N ALA A 318 11.39 -18.54 20.13
CA ALA A 318 12.34 -18.30 21.23
C ALA A 318 12.27 -16.87 21.80
N GLU A 319 11.26 -16.09 21.39
CA GLU A 319 11.01 -14.71 21.84
C GLU A 319 12.15 -13.72 21.51
N VAL A 320 12.82 -13.94 20.36
CA VAL A 320 13.75 -12.96 19.80
C VAL A 320 12.95 -11.74 19.33
N THR A 321 13.34 -10.56 19.80
CA THR A 321 12.70 -9.29 19.43
C THR A 321 13.46 -8.58 18.31
N LEU A 322 12.79 -7.65 17.61
CA LEU A 322 13.44 -6.81 16.59
C LEU A 322 14.57 -5.95 17.16
N GLY A 323 14.50 -5.62 18.46
CA GLY A 323 15.53 -4.85 19.17
C GLY A 323 16.75 -5.64 19.60
N ASP A 324 16.74 -6.96 19.46
CA ASP A 324 17.94 -7.74 19.73
C ASP A 324 19.03 -7.42 18.70
N GLY A 325 20.24 -7.11 19.15
CA GLY A 325 21.33 -6.58 18.31
C GLY A 325 21.69 -7.43 17.08
N GLY A 326 21.40 -8.74 17.14
CA GLY A 326 21.50 -9.64 15.99
C GLY A 326 20.50 -9.34 14.89
N VAL A 327 19.26 -8.96 15.23
CA VAL A 327 18.23 -8.61 14.24
C VAL A 327 18.53 -7.27 13.58
N LEU A 328 19.12 -6.31 14.28
CA LEU A 328 19.59 -5.04 13.71
C LEU A 328 20.77 -5.24 12.74
N ASN A 329 21.71 -6.12 13.06
CA ASN A 329 22.75 -6.53 12.12
C ASN A 329 22.18 -7.32 10.93
N LEU A 330 21.13 -8.11 11.15
CA LEU A 330 20.42 -8.83 10.11
C LEU A 330 19.69 -7.90 9.14
N THR A 331 19.06 -6.83 9.61
CA THR A 331 18.48 -5.80 8.74
C THR A 331 19.58 -5.11 7.94
N HIS A 332 20.77 -4.92 8.47
CA HIS A 332 21.90 -4.36 7.72
C HIS A 332 22.45 -5.33 6.65
N TYR A 333 22.48 -6.64 6.93
CA TYR A 333 22.91 -7.68 5.98
C TYR A 333 21.80 -8.07 4.98
N ILE A 334 20.53 -8.09 5.41
CA ILE A 334 19.35 -8.38 4.56
C ILE A 334 18.96 -7.14 3.74
N CYS A 335 19.09 -5.96 4.33
CA CYS A 335 18.86 -4.66 3.72
C CYS A 335 20.19 -3.92 3.50
N ASN A 336 21.10 -4.48 2.75
CA ASN A 336 22.21 -3.69 2.18
C ASN A 336 21.68 -2.66 1.16
N LEU A 337 20.39 -2.30 1.30
CA LEU A 337 19.66 -1.37 0.48
C LEU A 337 18.74 -0.54 1.40
N SER A 338 18.86 0.75 1.28
CA SER A 338 18.15 1.88 1.88
C SER A 338 16.62 1.76 2.06
N PHE A 339 16.03 0.59 1.93
CA PHE A 339 14.58 0.37 1.97
C PHE A 339 14.03 0.35 3.41
N CYS A 340 14.83 -0.10 4.39
CA CYS A 340 14.40 -0.08 5.80
C CYS A 340 14.57 1.31 6.43
N GLU A 341 15.56 2.09 6.00
CA GLU A 341 15.69 3.49 6.42
C GLU A 341 14.51 4.34 5.92
N PHE A 342 13.92 4.02 4.77
CA PHE A 342 12.79 4.75 4.22
C PHE A 342 11.50 4.56 5.03
N ILE A 343 11.30 3.41 5.66
CA ILE A 343 10.12 3.15 6.51
C ILE A 343 10.28 3.73 7.92
N TYR A 344 11.52 3.80 8.44
CA TYR A 344 11.77 4.20 9.83
C TYR A 344 12.31 5.62 10.02
N THR A 345 12.91 6.25 8.98
CA THR A 345 13.48 7.61 9.09
C THR A 345 12.62 8.70 8.48
N ASN A 346 11.59 8.36 7.75
CA ASN A 346 10.63 9.37 7.34
C ASN A 346 9.52 9.48 8.41
N ASP A 347 9.74 10.36 9.35
CA ASP A 347 8.70 11.14 10.01
C ASP A 347 7.83 11.87 8.96
N PHE A 348 7.00 11.11 8.24
CA PHE A 348 5.86 11.65 7.49
C PHE A 348 4.71 12.01 8.45
N GLY A 349 5.02 12.15 9.71
CA GLY A 349 4.12 12.58 10.76
C GLY A 349 4.36 14.03 11.14
N GLY A 350 3.59 14.94 10.64
CA GLY A 350 3.19 16.04 11.49
C GLY A 350 3.80 17.40 11.23
N SER A 351 4.36 17.76 10.07
CA SER A 351 4.77 19.16 9.90
C SER A 351 4.24 19.91 8.68
N VAL A 352 3.53 19.26 7.77
CA VAL A 352 2.99 19.96 6.58
C VAL A 352 1.52 20.36 6.73
N LEU A 353 0.77 19.76 7.66
CA LEU A 353 -0.65 20.06 7.85
C LEU A 353 -0.97 20.93 9.09
N ASN A 354 0.01 21.26 9.93
CA ASN A 354 -0.20 22.15 11.09
C ASN A 354 0.00 23.65 10.79
N GLY A 355 0.12 24.02 9.52
CA GLY A 355 0.33 25.40 9.07
C GLY A 355 -0.76 25.99 8.18
N LEU A 356 -1.91 25.30 8.02
CA LEU A 356 -3.08 25.85 7.30
C LEU A 356 -4.30 25.90 8.20
#